data_b35413716ca5a38600aa72a0248a3781
#
_entry.id   b35413716ca5a38600aa72a0248a3781
#
_cell.length_a   1.000
_cell.length_b   1.000
_cell.length_c   1.000
_cell.angle_alpha   90.00
_cell.angle_beta   90.00
_cell.angle_gamma   90.00
#
_symmetry.space_group_name_H-M   'P 1'
#
loop_
_entity.id
_entity.type
_entity.pdbx_description
1 polymer ?
#
loop_
_entity_poly.entity_id
_entity_poly.type
_entity_poly.pdbx_seq_one_letter_code
_entity_poly.pdbx_strand_id
1 'polypeptide(L)'
;MKNSISIAAVLVIALISFTNSYKTESGYVSKDTVASAPTYAPQPSTSRKEASAADIMARPQVPILCYHRIRPFKASDSKRAKDYIVTPEDFRAQLKLLADSGYKTILPDQLMNYLQYGDPIPEKAVMLTFDDNVGDQMTIAEPILKELGFKGVFFIMTVTLNKPGYMSKEQVKKLHDEGHVIGSHTYDHQNMRKLPDSLWVVQVDKPQKQLKDITGADVKYFAYPFGLWKPENIPALQKRDLKAAFQLTEKRDTTAPLYTIRRMIVPGGWSANQMLKSMKGSFSHR
;
A
#
# COMPACT_ATOMS: atom_id res chain seq x y z
N MET A 1 62.63 41.39 -6.01
CA MET A 1 63.61 40.91 -7.04
C MET A 1 63.28 39.44 -7.32
N LYS A 2 63.27 39.09 -8.61
CA LYS A 2 63.07 37.77 -9.25
C LYS A 2 61.58 37.33 -9.44
N ASN A 3 61.04 37.72 -10.46
CA ASN A 3 60.77 37.28 -11.85
C ASN A 3 60.09 35.91 -11.92
N SER A 4 58.81 35.98 -12.29
CA SER A 4 57.92 34.93 -12.75
C SER A 4 58.14 34.70 -14.25
N ILE A 5 58.09 33.48 -14.66
CA ILE A 5 57.93 33.10 -16.07
C ILE A 5 56.72 32.20 -16.22
N SER A 6 55.72 32.70 -16.96
CA SER A 6 54.55 31.95 -17.42
C SER A 6 54.93 31.14 -18.66
N ILE A 7 54.53 29.88 -18.68
CA ILE A 7 54.54 29.05 -19.89
C ILE A 7 53.10 28.67 -20.21
N ALA A 8 52.61 29.23 -21.31
CA ALA A 8 51.33 28.85 -21.90
C ALA A 8 51.58 27.68 -22.85
N ALA A 9 50.93 26.55 -22.59
CA ALA A 9 50.90 25.39 -23.52
C ALA A 9 49.64 25.46 -24.35
N VAL A 10 49.82 25.64 -25.64
CA VAL A 10 48.76 25.57 -26.66
C VAL A 10 48.64 24.11 -27.08
N LEU A 11 47.47 23.52 -26.84
CA LEU A 11 47.12 22.15 -27.31
C LEU A 11 46.33 22.27 -28.62
N VAL A 12 46.96 21.83 -29.72
CA VAL A 12 46.31 21.71 -31.03
C VAL A 12 45.63 20.34 -31.08
N ILE A 13 44.27 20.31 -31.18
CA ILE A 13 43.49 19.11 -31.37
C ILE A 13 43.29 18.94 -32.89
N ALA A 14 43.90 17.89 -33.46
CA ALA A 14 43.67 17.46 -34.82
C ALA A 14 42.34 16.62 -34.88
N LEU A 15 41.40 17.13 -35.66
CA LEU A 15 40.17 16.38 -36.04
C LEU A 15 40.52 15.38 -37.15
N ILE A 16 40.46 14.12 -36.82
CA ILE A 16 40.51 13.02 -37.80
C ILE A 16 39.07 12.55 -38.06
N SER A 17 38.53 12.88 -39.23
CA SER A 17 37.24 12.39 -39.67
C SER A 17 37.39 10.95 -40.22
N PHE A 18 36.84 9.99 -39.52
CA PHE A 18 36.66 8.64 -40.09
C PHE A 18 35.22 8.52 -40.64
N THR A 19 35.11 8.51 -41.94
CA THR A 19 33.88 8.07 -42.65
C THR A 19 33.90 6.56 -42.70
N ASN A 20 33.01 5.90 -41.96
CA ASN A 20 32.82 4.46 -42.06
C ASN A 20 31.45 4.17 -42.65
N SER A 21 31.46 3.72 -43.89
CA SER A 21 30.28 3.23 -44.62
C SER A 21 29.88 1.90 -44.02
N TYR A 22 28.73 1.82 -43.39
CA TYR A 22 28.11 0.54 -43.06
C TYR A 22 27.00 0.21 -44.06
N LYS A 23 27.16 -0.92 -44.71
CA LYS A 23 26.14 -1.59 -45.52
C LYS A 23 24.99 -1.98 -44.63
N THR A 24 23.79 -1.63 -45.01
CA THR A 24 22.53 -2.09 -44.42
C THR A 24 22.32 -3.56 -44.82
N GLU A 25 22.52 -4.48 -43.88
CA GLU A 25 21.90 -5.79 -43.98
C GLU A 25 20.58 -5.78 -43.21
N SER A 26 19.52 -6.08 -43.95
CA SER A 26 18.17 -6.30 -43.44
C SER A 26 18.18 -7.56 -42.55
N GLY A 27 18.18 -7.36 -41.22
CA GLY A 27 18.07 -8.42 -40.20
C GLY A 27 16.78 -8.26 -39.44
N TYR A 28 15.98 -9.27 -39.45
CA TYR A 28 14.73 -9.52 -38.74
C TYR A 28 14.68 -8.87 -37.36
N VAL A 29 13.78 -7.90 -37.15
CA VAL A 29 13.43 -7.42 -35.82
C VAL A 29 12.40 -8.39 -35.27
N SER A 30 12.82 -9.23 -34.33
CA SER A 30 11.95 -9.96 -33.43
C SER A 30 11.14 -8.95 -32.62
N LYS A 31 9.84 -8.92 -32.85
CA LYS A 31 8.90 -8.22 -31.97
C LYS A 31 8.81 -9.01 -30.66
N ASP A 32 9.60 -8.64 -29.69
CA ASP A 32 9.33 -9.03 -28.31
C ASP A 32 8.00 -8.40 -27.90
N THR A 33 6.96 -9.21 -27.94
CA THR A 33 5.65 -8.89 -27.38
C THR A 33 5.80 -8.77 -25.89
N VAL A 34 5.95 -7.54 -25.41
CA VAL A 34 5.71 -7.22 -24.00
C VAL A 34 4.26 -7.60 -23.74
N ALA A 35 4.07 -8.71 -23.04
CA ALA A 35 2.76 -9.13 -22.58
C ALA A 35 2.19 -8.02 -21.68
N SER A 36 1.28 -7.23 -22.21
CA SER A 36 0.50 -6.28 -21.42
C SER A 36 -0.25 -7.07 -20.33
N ALA A 37 -0.10 -6.62 -19.07
CA ALA A 37 -0.92 -7.12 -17.98
C ALA A 37 -2.40 -7.07 -18.41
N PRO A 38 -3.22 -8.08 -18.05
CA PRO A 38 -4.62 -8.10 -18.42
C PRO A 38 -5.31 -6.88 -17.81
N THR A 39 -5.66 -5.92 -18.64
CA THR A 39 -6.56 -4.83 -18.30
C THR A 39 -7.94 -5.46 -18.10
N TYR A 40 -8.33 -5.61 -16.85
CA TYR A 40 -9.67 -6.03 -16.48
C TYR A 40 -10.63 -4.87 -16.78
N ALA A 41 -11.22 -4.89 -17.97
CA ALA A 41 -12.28 -3.95 -18.33
C ALA A 41 -13.50 -4.22 -17.43
N PRO A 42 -14.12 -3.20 -16.82
CA PRO A 42 -15.35 -3.39 -16.06
C PRO A 42 -16.45 -3.85 -17.04
N GLN A 43 -17.00 -5.03 -16.79
CA GLN A 43 -18.18 -5.50 -17.51
C GLN A 43 -19.39 -4.62 -17.14
N PRO A 44 -20.29 -4.33 -18.10
CA PRO A 44 -21.48 -3.53 -17.81
C PRO A 44 -22.36 -4.24 -16.78
N SER A 45 -22.91 -3.46 -15.86
CA SER A 45 -23.72 -3.87 -14.72
C SER A 45 -25.04 -4.49 -15.17
N THR A 46 -25.07 -5.79 -15.40
CA THR A 46 -26.27 -6.57 -15.05
C THR A 46 -26.38 -6.52 -13.53
N SER A 47 -27.56 -6.34 -12.97
CA SER A 47 -27.81 -6.25 -11.52
C SER A 47 -27.27 -7.51 -10.82
N ARG A 48 -25.98 -7.46 -10.42
CA ARG A 48 -25.33 -8.59 -9.75
C ARG A 48 -25.89 -8.63 -8.33
N LYS A 49 -26.42 -9.78 -7.93
CA LYS A 49 -26.91 -9.99 -6.57
C LYS A 49 -25.72 -9.96 -5.59
N GLU A 50 -25.77 -9.06 -4.65
CA GLU A 50 -24.78 -9.05 -3.57
C GLU A 50 -24.95 -10.24 -2.63
N ALA A 51 -23.83 -10.77 -2.16
CA ALA A 51 -23.79 -11.83 -1.18
C ALA A 51 -24.36 -11.35 0.17
N SER A 52 -25.06 -12.23 0.87
CA SER A 52 -25.47 -11.95 2.25
C SER A 52 -24.26 -11.79 3.19
N ALA A 53 -24.48 -11.19 4.35
CA ALA A 53 -23.42 -11.11 5.37
C ALA A 53 -22.90 -12.50 5.77
N ALA A 54 -23.77 -13.49 5.84
CA ALA A 54 -23.41 -14.87 6.13
C ALA A 54 -22.52 -15.48 5.02
N ASP A 55 -22.85 -15.24 3.74
CA ASP A 55 -22.03 -15.69 2.62
C ASP A 55 -20.67 -15.02 2.62
N ILE A 56 -20.61 -13.70 2.89
CA ILE A 56 -19.35 -12.96 3.01
C ILE A 56 -18.50 -13.52 4.15
N MET A 57 -19.10 -13.85 5.28
CA MET A 57 -18.41 -14.45 6.43
C MET A 57 -17.91 -15.87 6.15
N ALA A 58 -18.61 -16.63 5.31
CA ALA A 58 -18.24 -17.98 4.93
C ALA A 58 -17.11 -18.04 3.88
N ARG A 59 -16.85 -16.95 3.13
CA ARG A 59 -15.79 -16.93 2.13
C ARG A 59 -14.41 -17.06 2.78
N PRO A 60 -13.47 -17.80 2.16
CA PRO A 60 -12.09 -17.85 2.60
C PRO A 60 -11.51 -16.44 2.78
N GLN A 61 -10.83 -16.20 3.90
CA GLN A 61 -10.21 -14.91 4.16
C GLN A 61 -8.96 -14.74 3.31
N VAL A 62 -8.84 -13.60 2.67
CA VAL A 62 -7.58 -13.18 2.04
C VAL A 62 -6.63 -12.69 3.13
N PRO A 63 -5.36 -13.13 3.16
CA PRO A 63 -4.36 -12.57 4.04
C PRO A 63 -4.17 -11.07 3.80
N ILE A 64 -4.28 -10.28 4.85
CA ILE A 64 -4.05 -8.83 4.80
C ILE A 64 -3.00 -8.48 5.84
N LEU A 65 -1.82 -8.06 5.36
CA LEU A 65 -0.68 -7.69 6.19
C LEU A 65 -0.71 -6.19 6.49
N CYS A 66 -0.46 -5.85 7.75
CA CYS A 66 -0.42 -4.46 8.21
C CYS A 66 1.00 -4.11 8.66
N TYR A 67 1.62 -3.20 7.94
CA TYR A 67 2.91 -2.60 8.25
C TYR A 67 2.72 -1.17 8.74
N HIS A 68 3.69 -0.67 9.51
CA HIS A 68 3.72 0.72 9.96
C HIS A 68 5.04 1.38 9.53
N ARG A 69 6.11 1.19 10.26
CA ARG A 69 7.41 1.78 9.96
C ARG A 69 8.35 0.79 9.29
N ILE A 70 9.06 1.26 8.27
CA ILE A 70 10.08 0.47 7.56
C ILE A 70 11.41 1.19 7.70
N ARG A 71 12.16 0.91 8.77
CA ARG A 71 13.46 1.53 9.04
C ARG A 71 14.32 0.67 9.96
N PRO A 72 15.63 0.90 10.03
CA PRO A 72 16.47 0.27 11.05
C PRO A 72 15.99 0.57 12.46
N PHE A 73 16.22 -0.35 13.39
CA PHE A 73 16.01 -0.09 14.81
C PHE A 73 16.99 0.97 15.31
N LYS A 74 16.52 1.80 16.23
CA LYS A 74 17.34 2.77 16.98
C LYS A 74 17.52 2.28 18.41
N ALA A 75 18.63 2.67 19.04
CA ALA A 75 18.87 2.35 20.45
C ALA A 75 17.76 2.88 21.38
N SER A 76 17.12 4.00 20.99
CA SER A 76 16.01 4.61 21.72
C SER A 76 14.65 3.91 21.52
N ASP A 77 14.52 2.94 20.61
CA ASP A 77 13.26 2.26 20.39
C ASP A 77 12.93 1.32 21.55
N SER A 78 11.79 1.58 22.20
CA SER A 78 11.28 0.68 23.22
C SER A 78 10.92 -0.70 22.63
N LYS A 79 10.80 -1.72 23.47
CA LYS A 79 10.35 -3.05 23.04
C LYS A 79 9.00 -2.96 22.29
N ARG A 80 8.05 -2.20 22.82
CA ARG A 80 6.72 -2.00 22.17
C ARG A 80 6.83 -1.26 20.84
N ALA A 81 7.73 -0.25 20.72
CA ALA A 81 7.93 0.44 19.46
C ALA A 81 8.45 -0.50 18.37
N LYS A 82 9.32 -1.45 18.73
CA LYS A 82 9.87 -2.44 17.78
C LYS A 82 8.82 -3.36 17.19
N ASP A 83 7.67 -3.58 17.86
CA ASP A 83 6.55 -4.34 17.29
C ASP A 83 5.92 -3.66 16.07
N TYR A 84 6.18 -2.37 15.85
CA TYR A 84 5.68 -1.57 14.72
C TYR A 84 6.77 -1.15 13.73
N ILE A 85 8.00 -1.67 13.87
CA ILE A 85 9.14 -1.32 13.02
C ILE A 85 9.69 -2.59 12.39
N VAL A 86 9.57 -2.72 11.09
CA VAL A 86 10.22 -3.78 10.30
C VAL A 86 11.47 -3.17 9.65
N THR A 87 12.62 -3.86 9.73
CA THR A 87 13.82 -3.36 9.07
C THR A 87 13.68 -3.42 7.54
N PRO A 88 14.37 -2.54 6.78
CA PRO A 88 14.33 -2.61 5.32
C PRO A 88 14.74 -3.98 4.76
N GLU A 89 15.72 -4.62 5.40
CA GLU A 89 16.22 -5.95 5.05
C GLU A 89 15.14 -7.02 5.26
N ASP A 90 14.50 -7.02 6.45
CA ASP A 90 13.42 -7.97 6.75
C ASP A 90 12.21 -7.72 5.85
N PHE A 91 11.83 -6.46 5.64
CA PHE A 91 10.72 -6.10 4.76
C PHE A 91 10.95 -6.61 3.33
N ARG A 92 12.14 -6.36 2.77
CA ARG A 92 12.51 -6.87 1.44
C ARG A 92 12.49 -8.40 1.40
N ALA A 93 13.05 -9.06 2.40
CA ALA A 93 13.08 -10.52 2.47
C ALA A 93 11.66 -11.11 2.59
N GLN A 94 10.78 -10.48 3.38
CA GLN A 94 9.39 -10.89 3.53
C GLN A 94 8.62 -10.78 2.21
N LEU A 95 8.72 -9.65 1.51
CA LEU A 95 8.02 -9.44 0.24
C LEU A 95 8.60 -10.30 -0.88
N LYS A 96 9.93 -10.47 -0.92
CA LYS A 96 10.57 -11.38 -1.87
C LYS A 96 10.10 -12.83 -1.67
N LEU A 97 10.00 -13.31 -0.43
CA LEU A 97 9.47 -14.63 -0.15
C LEU A 97 8.02 -14.79 -0.62
N LEU A 98 7.17 -13.76 -0.45
CA LEU A 98 5.81 -13.78 -1.01
C LEU A 98 5.84 -13.90 -2.54
N ALA A 99 6.65 -13.08 -3.22
CA ALA A 99 6.78 -13.09 -4.68
C ALA A 99 7.30 -14.46 -5.18
N ASP A 100 8.37 -14.97 -4.60
CA ASP A 100 8.98 -16.28 -4.95
C ASP A 100 8.01 -17.45 -4.67
N SER A 101 7.13 -17.30 -3.67
CA SER A 101 6.09 -18.27 -3.36
C SER A 101 4.85 -18.16 -4.27
N GLY A 102 4.85 -17.23 -5.23
CA GLY A 102 3.77 -17.03 -6.21
C GLY A 102 2.59 -16.20 -5.69
N TYR A 103 2.73 -15.51 -4.54
CA TYR A 103 1.69 -14.59 -4.07
C TYR A 103 1.57 -13.40 -5.01
N LYS A 104 0.32 -12.94 -5.20
CA LYS A 104 -0.03 -11.73 -5.96
C LYS A 104 -0.76 -10.76 -5.06
N THR A 105 -0.38 -9.48 -5.12
CA THR A 105 -1.10 -8.47 -4.37
C THR A 105 -2.44 -8.18 -5.03
N ILE A 106 -3.49 -8.05 -4.21
CA ILE A 106 -4.79 -7.52 -4.61
C ILE A 106 -5.08 -6.22 -3.87
N LEU A 107 -5.92 -5.39 -4.47
CA LEU A 107 -6.36 -4.13 -3.91
C LEU A 107 -7.80 -4.23 -3.37
N PRO A 108 -8.26 -3.26 -2.56
CA PRO A 108 -9.55 -3.35 -1.91
C PRO A 108 -10.74 -3.53 -2.85
N ASP A 109 -10.76 -2.90 -4.04
CA ASP A 109 -11.86 -3.10 -5.00
C ASP A 109 -11.96 -4.58 -5.45
N GLN A 110 -10.83 -5.27 -5.65
CA GLN A 110 -10.80 -6.69 -5.98
C GLN A 110 -11.29 -7.55 -4.80
N LEU A 111 -10.86 -7.20 -3.57
CA LEU A 111 -11.35 -7.88 -2.37
C LEU A 111 -12.86 -7.68 -2.20
N MET A 112 -13.39 -6.47 -2.41
CA MET A 112 -14.82 -6.20 -2.32
C MET A 112 -15.61 -7.01 -3.35
N ASN A 113 -15.16 -7.03 -4.60
CA ASN A 113 -15.79 -7.83 -5.65
C ASN A 113 -15.77 -9.32 -5.33
N TYR A 114 -14.66 -9.83 -4.79
CA TYR A 114 -14.59 -11.21 -4.30
C TYR A 114 -15.60 -11.46 -3.17
N LEU A 115 -15.62 -10.59 -2.16
CA LEU A 115 -16.48 -10.78 -0.98
C LEU A 115 -17.96 -10.57 -1.28
N GLN A 116 -18.32 -9.62 -2.14
CA GLN A 116 -19.71 -9.30 -2.45
C GLN A 116 -20.29 -10.16 -3.57
N TYR A 117 -19.49 -10.47 -4.60
CA TYR A 117 -19.99 -11.08 -5.81
C TYR A 117 -19.38 -12.45 -6.14
N GLY A 118 -18.32 -12.84 -5.41
CA GLY A 118 -17.60 -14.08 -5.69
C GLY A 118 -16.67 -14.01 -6.90
N ASP A 119 -16.25 -12.81 -7.29
CA ASP A 119 -15.33 -12.65 -8.39
C ASP A 119 -14.01 -13.38 -8.12
N PRO A 120 -13.40 -13.99 -9.15
CA PRO A 120 -12.16 -14.70 -8.98
C PRO A 120 -11.02 -13.75 -8.57
N ILE A 121 -10.20 -14.20 -7.64
CA ILE A 121 -8.95 -13.57 -7.25
C ILE A 121 -7.81 -14.59 -7.44
N PRO A 122 -6.54 -14.15 -7.47
CA PRO A 122 -5.42 -15.08 -7.50
C PRO A 122 -5.50 -16.10 -6.36
N GLU A 123 -5.19 -17.36 -6.62
CA GLU A 123 -5.20 -18.44 -5.61
C GLU A 123 -4.35 -18.07 -4.38
N LYS A 124 -3.19 -17.47 -4.62
CA LYS A 124 -2.30 -16.92 -3.58
C LYS A 124 -2.42 -15.40 -3.55
N ALA A 125 -3.64 -14.90 -3.28
CA ALA A 125 -3.86 -13.49 -3.08
C ALA A 125 -3.34 -13.03 -1.71
N VAL A 126 -2.78 -11.83 -1.64
CA VAL A 126 -2.40 -11.13 -0.41
C VAL A 126 -2.67 -9.64 -0.58
N MET A 127 -3.06 -8.95 0.49
CA MET A 127 -3.15 -7.49 0.50
C MET A 127 -2.10 -6.93 1.44
N LEU A 128 -1.36 -5.93 0.98
CA LEU A 128 -0.36 -5.22 1.77
C LEU A 128 -0.92 -3.87 2.18
N THR A 129 -0.94 -3.57 3.46
CA THR A 129 -1.47 -2.31 3.99
C THR A 129 -0.43 -1.61 4.86
N PHE A 130 -0.44 -0.28 4.82
CA PHE A 130 0.52 0.59 5.51
C PHE A 130 -0.26 1.66 6.27
N ASP A 131 -0.10 1.70 7.59
CA ASP A 131 -0.78 2.69 8.44
C ASP A 131 0.17 3.85 8.79
N ASP A 132 -0.40 4.99 9.22
CA ASP A 132 0.29 6.17 9.79
C ASP A 132 1.08 7.06 8.82
N ASN A 133 1.11 6.77 7.54
CA ASN A 133 1.79 7.57 6.48
C ASN A 133 3.17 8.14 6.87
N VAL A 134 3.98 7.35 7.59
CA VAL A 134 5.36 7.74 7.91
C VAL A 134 6.22 7.78 6.64
N GLY A 135 7.21 8.68 6.61
CA GLY A 135 8.00 8.96 5.41
C GLY A 135 8.79 7.76 4.87
N ASP A 136 9.18 6.82 5.73
CA ASP A 136 9.90 5.60 5.33
C ASP A 136 9.05 4.67 4.43
N GLN A 137 7.73 4.73 4.49
CA GLN A 137 6.86 3.98 3.58
C GLN A 137 7.03 4.46 2.12
N MET A 138 7.23 5.76 1.91
CA MET A 138 7.48 6.31 0.58
C MET A 138 8.92 6.11 0.12
N THR A 139 9.89 6.24 1.03
CA THR A 139 11.31 6.24 0.67
C THR A 139 11.94 4.86 0.65
N ILE A 140 11.32 3.87 1.31
CA ILE A 140 11.85 2.51 1.44
C ILE A 140 10.82 1.46 0.96
N ALA A 141 9.58 1.52 1.45
CA ALA A 141 8.60 0.48 1.11
C ALA A 141 8.15 0.56 -0.35
N GLU A 142 7.80 1.74 -0.86
CA GLU A 142 7.34 1.91 -2.25
C GLU A 142 8.34 1.40 -3.28
N PRO A 143 9.65 1.75 -3.25
CA PRO A 143 10.63 1.22 -4.19
C PRO A 143 10.71 -0.31 -4.20
N ILE A 144 10.58 -0.95 -3.03
CA ILE A 144 10.59 -2.41 -2.92
C ILE A 144 9.30 -3.01 -3.50
N LEU A 145 8.15 -2.40 -3.24
CA LEU A 145 6.88 -2.81 -3.85
C LEU A 145 6.95 -2.74 -5.37
N LYS A 146 7.47 -1.64 -5.90
CA LYS A 146 7.63 -1.40 -7.33
C LYS A 146 8.54 -2.42 -7.99
N GLU A 147 9.69 -2.70 -7.39
CA GLU A 147 10.65 -3.72 -7.87
C GLU A 147 10.01 -5.10 -8.01
N LEU A 148 9.13 -5.47 -7.06
CA LEU A 148 8.46 -6.77 -7.03
C LEU A 148 7.13 -6.79 -7.80
N GLY A 149 6.73 -5.67 -8.42
CA GLY A 149 5.44 -5.53 -9.10
C GLY A 149 4.23 -5.60 -8.15
N PHE A 150 4.44 -5.29 -6.87
CA PHE A 150 3.40 -5.30 -5.86
C PHE A 150 2.74 -3.93 -5.70
N LYS A 151 1.46 -3.94 -5.32
CA LYS A 151 0.71 -2.74 -4.93
C LYS A 151 0.20 -2.87 -3.51
N GLY A 152 -0.01 -1.72 -2.85
CA GLY A 152 -0.46 -1.67 -1.47
C GLY A 152 -1.55 -0.64 -1.23
N VAL A 153 -2.06 -0.63 -0.01
CA VAL A 153 -3.04 0.34 0.50
C VAL A 153 -2.37 1.17 1.58
N PHE A 154 -2.41 2.48 1.46
CA PHE A 154 -1.83 3.40 2.43
C PHE A 154 -2.94 4.13 3.16
N PHE A 155 -3.06 3.91 4.46
CA PHE A 155 -4.05 4.54 5.33
C PHE A 155 -3.43 5.78 5.99
N ILE A 156 -3.97 6.95 5.65
CA ILE A 156 -3.36 8.25 5.89
C ILE A 156 -4.02 8.98 7.06
N MET A 157 -3.22 9.38 8.03
CA MET A 157 -3.57 10.40 9.03
C MET A 157 -3.32 11.79 8.44
N THR A 158 -4.34 12.58 8.20
CA THR A 158 -4.12 13.81 7.43
C THR A 158 -3.50 14.97 8.25
N VAL A 159 -3.53 14.90 9.58
CA VAL A 159 -2.89 15.89 10.46
C VAL A 159 -1.36 15.88 10.32
N THR A 160 -0.78 14.77 9.87
CA THR A 160 0.68 14.60 9.78
C THR A 160 1.24 14.97 8.40
N LEU A 161 0.39 15.17 7.41
CA LEU A 161 0.82 15.55 6.06
C LEU A 161 1.72 16.77 6.06
N ASN A 162 2.83 16.70 5.32
CA ASN A 162 3.88 17.71 5.23
C ASN A 162 4.66 17.97 6.54
N LYS A 163 4.47 17.15 7.58
CA LYS A 163 5.28 17.28 8.81
C LYS A 163 6.57 16.46 8.70
N PRO A 164 7.64 16.87 9.39
CA PRO A 164 8.89 16.10 9.41
C PRO A 164 8.67 14.63 9.81
N GLY A 165 9.22 13.70 9.04
CA GLY A 165 9.10 12.26 9.28
C GLY A 165 7.83 11.61 8.74
N TYR A 166 6.95 12.37 8.12
CA TYR A 166 5.71 11.89 7.48
C TYR A 166 5.70 12.23 5.99
N MET A 167 4.80 11.60 5.26
CA MET A 167 4.62 11.87 3.83
C MET A 167 4.14 13.28 3.56
N SER A 168 4.58 13.86 2.45
CA SER A 168 3.98 15.06 1.89
C SER A 168 2.70 14.73 1.09
N LYS A 169 1.92 15.77 0.76
CA LYS A 169 0.74 15.64 -0.10
C LYS A 169 1.12 15.14 -1.49
N GLU A 170 2.24 15.61 -2.02
CA GLU A 170 2.79 15.21 -3.31
C GLU A 170 3.20 13.73 -3.32
N GLN A 171 3.74 13.24 -2.20
CA GLN A 171 4.08 11.82 -2.04
C GLN A 171 2.83 10.94 -1.99
N VAL A 172 1.78 11.37 -1.29
CA VAL A 172 0.49 10.66 -1.28
C VAL A 172 -0.14 10.64 -2.67
N LYS A 173 -0.10 11.78 -3.39
CA LYS A 173 -0.56 11.82 -4.79
C LYS A 173 0.25 10.87 -5.67
N LYS A 174 1.57 10.87 -5.54
CA LYS A 174 2.45 9.96 -6.29
C LYS A 174 2.10 8.49 -6.06
N LEU A 175 1.87 8.06 -4.82
CA LEU A 175 1.43 6.70 -4.52
C LEU A 175 0.13 6.35 -5.24
N HIS A 176 -0.84 7.29 -5.24
CA HIS A 176 -2.10 7.11 -5.95
C HIS A 176 -1.90 6.97 -7.46
N ASP A 177 -1.12 7.88 -8.06
CA ASP A 177 -0.84 7.90 -9.51
C ASP A 177 -0.08 6.64 -9.97
N GLU A 178 0.71 6.03 -9.09
CA GLU A 178 1.41 4.76 -9.31
C GLU A 178 0.52 3.53 -9.10
N GLY A 179 -0.77 3.71 -8.81
CA GLY A 179 -1.76 2.64 -8.71
C GLY A 179 -1.85 1.97 -7.34
N HIS A 180 -1.33 2.62 -6.29
CA HIS A 180 -1.65 2.24 -4.92
C HIS A 180 -3.00 2.84 -4.51
N VAL A 181 -3.65 2.24 -3.51
CA VAL A 181 -4.90 2.78 -2.96
C VAL A 181 -4.60 3.64 -1.74
N ILE A 182 -5.22 4.82 -1.71
CA ILE A 182 -5.17 5.72 -0.57
C ILE A 182 -6.47 5.57 0.23
N GLY A 183 -6.33 5.22 1.51
CA GLY A 183 -7.43 5.10 2.46
C GLY A 183 -7.30 6.11 3.60
N SER A 184 -8.35 6.28 4.39
CA SER A 184 -8.36 7.18 5.55
C SER A 184 -7.99 6.44 6.84
N HIS A 185 -7.19 7.10 7.69
CA HIS A 185 -6.83 6.62 9.04
C HIS A 185 -7.15 7.67 10.11
N THR A 186 -8.29 8.35 9.96
CA THR A 186 -8.73 9.51 10.74
C THR A 186 -7.88 10.76 10.51
N TYR A 187 -8.24 11.86 11.19
CA TYR A 187 -7.46 13.09 11.17
C TYR A 187 -6.16 12.96 11.97
N ASP A 188 -6.26 12.53 13.25
CA ASP A 188 -5.15 12.51 14.21
C ASP A 188 -5.05 11.21 15.04
N HIS A 189 -5.47 10.08 14.46
CA HIS A 189 -5.35 8.74 15.05
C HIS A 189 -6.23 8.51 16.29
N GLN A 190 -7.45 9.09 16.32
CA GLN A 190 -8.37 8.89 17.44
C GLN A 190 -8.91 7.46 17.53
N ASN A 191 -9.05 6.97 18.77
CA ASN A 191 -9.68 5.68 19.03
C ASN A 191 -11.18 5.74 18.71
N MET A 192 -11.60 5.10 17.62
CA MET A 192 -12.96 5.14 17.11
C MET A 192 -13.98 4.51 18.06
N ARG A 193 -13.56 3.57 18.92
CA ARG A 193 -14.44 2.99 19.96
C ARG A 193 -14.88 4.01 20.98
N LYS A 194 -14.08 5.05 21.21
CA LYS A 194 -14.32 6.10 22.20
C LYS A 194 -14.67 7.45 21.56
N LEU A 195 -14.80 7.49 20.23
CA LEU A 195 -15.02 8.75 19.52
C LEU A 195 -16.41 9.32 19.85
N PRO A 196 -16.50 10.57 20.34
CA PRO A 196 -17.76 11.28 20.48
C PRO A 196 -18.38 11.62 19.11
N ASP A 197 -19.70 11.65 19.02
CA ASP A 197 -20.41 11.92 17.77
C ASP A 197 -20.07 13.29 17.16
N SER A 198 -19.77 14.28 17.98
CA SER A 198 -19.38 15.63 17.56
C SER A 198 -18.06 15.68 16.79
N LEU A 199 -17.23 14.64 16.87
CA LEU A 199 -15.90 14.61 16.22
C LEU A 199 -15.89 13.89 14.86
N TRP A 200 -16.98 13.30 14.40
CA TRP A 200 -17.02 12.60 13.12
C TRP A 200 -16.59 13.48 11.94
N VAL A 201 -17.05 14.72 11.91
CA VAL A 201 -16.69 15.69 10.86
C VAL A 201 -15.17 15.92 10.84
N VAL A 202 -14.55 16.06 12.02
CA VAL A 202 -13.12 16.31 12.12
C VAL A 202 -12.32 15.05 11.79
N GLN A 203 -12.76 13.90 12.31
CA GLN A 203 -11.98 12.66 12.25
C GLN A 203 -12.15 11.87 10.95
N VAL A 204 -13.27 12.04 10.26
CA VAL A 204 -13.59 11.27 9.05
C VAL A 204 -13.86 12.15 7.84
N ASP A 205 -14.81 13.11 7.93
CA ASP A 205 -15.20 13.90 6.76
C ASP A 205 -14.07 14.81 6.27
N LYS A 206 -13.37 15.47 7.20
CA LYS A 206 -12.22 16.32 6.85
C LYS A 206 -11.08 15.54 6.18
N PRO A 207 -10.61 14.39 6.70
CA PRO A 207 -9.63 13.55 5.99
C PRO A 207 -10.09 13.09 4.61
N GLN A 208 -11.33 12.63 4.46
CA GLN A 208 -11.85 12.22 3.15
C GLN A 208 -11.77 13.35 2.14
N LYS A 209 -12.21 14.55 2.52
CA LYS A 209 -12.10 15.73 1.66
C LYS A 209 -10.65 16.05 1.31
N GLN A 210 -9.76 16.10 2.31
CA GLN A 210 -8.35 16.43 2.08
C GLN A 210 -7.68 15.43 1.16
N LEU A 211 -7.93 14.13 1.33
CA LEU A 211 -7.34 13.09 0.48
C LEU A 211 -7.94 13.11 -0.94
N LYS A 212 -9.24 13.39 -1.08
CA LYS A 212 -9.86 13.61 -2.38
C LYS A 212 -9.26 14.82 -3.10
N ASP A 213 -9.03 15.92 -2.40
CA ASP A 213 -8.39 17.13 -2.96
C ASP A 213 -6.94 16.84 -3.42
N ILE A 214 -6.24 15.90 -2.78
CA ILE A 214 -4.87 15.50 -3.14
C ILE A 214 -4.85 14.54 -4.34
N THR A 215 -5.69 13.51 -4.32
CA THR A 215 -5.65 12.40 -5.29
C THR A 215 -6.56 12.61 -6.50
N GLY A 216 -7.61 13.44 -6.35
CA GLY A 216 -8.69 13.57 -7.33
C GLY A 216 -9.72 12.45 -7.26
N ALA A 217 -9.56 11.46 -6.37
CA ALA A 217 -10.41 10.28 -6.25
C ALA A 217 -11.12 10.22 -4.88
N ASP A 218 -12.30 9.61 -4.87
CA ASP A 218 -13.04 9.39 -3.62
C ASP A 218 -12.32 8.38 -2.71
N VAL A 219 -12.27 8.69 -1.41
CA VAL A 219 -11.75 7.79 -0.38
C VAL A 219 -12.82 6.77 -0.01
N LYS A 220 -12.63 5.53 -0.41
CA LYS A 220 -13.61 4.45 -0.22
C LYS A 220 -13.31 3.55 0.98
N TYR A 221 -12.10 3.61 1.52
CA TYR A 221 -11.57 2.64 2.48
C TYR A 221 -11.04 3.32 3.72
N PHE A 222 -11.29 2.68 4.86
CA PHE A 222 -10.95 3.21 6.17
C PHE A 222 -10.20 2.16 7.00
N ALA A 223 -9.17 2.54 7.75
CA ALA A 223 -8.59 1.69 8.79
C ALA A 223 -8.86 2.31 10.16
N TYR A 224 -9.39 1.49 11.07
CA TYR A 224 -9.60 1.92 12.45
C TYR A 224 -8.26 2.09 13.17
N PRO A 225 -7.95 3.26 13.76
CA PRO A 225 -6.79 3.40 14.63
C PRO A 225 -6.78 2.35 15.75
N PHE A 226 -5.61 1.75 15.97
CA PHE A 226 -5.45 0.63 16.92
C PHE A 226 -6.24 -0.64 16.56
N GLY A 227 -6.95 -0.68 15.42
CA GLY A 227 -7.91 -1.73 15.08
C GLY A 227 -9.20 -1.69 15.92
N LEU A 228 -9.42 -0.64 16.73
CA LEU A 228 -10.50 -0.57 17.70
C LEU A 228 -11.74 0.12 17.12
N TRP A 229 -12.85 -0.61 17.14
CA TRP A 229 -14.13 -0.17 16.62
C TRP A 229 -15.29 -0.54 17.57
N LYS A 230 -16.48 -0.01 17.31
CA LYS A 230 -17.74 -0.39 17.96
C LYS A 230 -18.86 -0.45 16.91
N PRO A 231 -19.95 -1.18 17.14
CA PRO A 231 -21.04 -1.35 16.15
C PRO A 231 -21.60 -0.02 15.61
N GLU A 232 -21.69 1.03 16.45
CA GLU A 232 -22.19 2.34 16.06
C GLU A 232 -21.30 3.07 15.05
N ASN A 233 -20.03 2.65 14.92
CA ASN A 233 -19.14 3.20 13.88
C ASN A 233 -19.59 2.80 12.48
N ILE A 234 -20.17 1.60 12.31
CA ILE A 234 -20.49 1.05 10.99
C ILE A 234 -21.49 1.93 10.23
N PRO A 235 -22.71 2.22 10.76
CA PRO A 235 -23.65 3.06 10.04
C PRO A 235 -23.12 4.48 9.81
N ALA A 236 -22.26 4.99 10.69
CA ALA A 236 -21.65 6.30 10.51
C ALA A 236 -20.63 6.33 9.35
N LEU A 237 -19.88 5.25 9.12
CA LEU A 237 -18.99 5.09 7.96
C LEU A 237 -19.79 4.88 6.66
N GLN A 238 -20.88 4.10 6.72
CA GLN A 238 -21.77 3.86 5.58
C GLN A 238 -22.39 5.17 5.05
N LYS A 239 -22.88 6.03 5.96
CA LYS A 239 -23.41 7.38 5.61
C LYS A 239 -22.39 8.29 4.93
N ARG A 240 -21.11 7.94 4.96
CA ARG A 240 -19.98 8.68 4.38
C ARG A 240 -19.42 8.02 3.12
N ASP A 241 -20.19 7.12 2.52
CA ASP A 241 -19.86 6.38 1.29
C ASP A 241 -18.57 5.54 1.37
N LEU A 242 -18.08 5.28 2.59
CA LEU A 242 -17.00 4.32 2.78
C LEU A 242 -17.52 2.91 2.49
N LYS A 243 -16.81 2.17 1.67
CA LYS A 243 -17.23 0.84 1.18
C LYS A 243 -16.79 -0.29 2.10
N ALA A 244 -15.66 -0.10 2.78
CA ALA A 244 -15.16 -1.07 3.74
C ALA A 244 -14.29 -0.42 4.81
N ALA A 245 -14.19 -1.11 5.96
CA ALA A 245 -13.30 -0.72 7.03
C ALA A 245 -12.48 -1.90 7.55
N PHE A 246 -11.21 -1.61 7.85
CA PHE A 246 -10.22 -2.58 8.27
C PHE A 246 -9.88 -2.40 9.75
N GLN A 247 -9.94 -3.49 10.47
CA GLN A 247 -9.52 -3.59 11.87
C GLN A 247 -8.27 -4.48 11.99
N LEU A 248 -7.88 -4.90 13.18
CA LEU A 248 -6.74 -5.81 13.40
C LEU A 248 -7.24 -7.20 13.82
N THR A 249 -7.36 -7.45 15.10
CA THR A 249 -7.60 -8.81 15.65
C THR A 249 -8.94 -8.98 16.33
N GLU A 250 -9.78 -7.95 16.35
CA GLU A 250 -11.11 -8.02 16.95
C GLU A 250 -12.01 -9.01 16.20
N LYS A 251 -13.05 -9.49 16.85
CA LYS A 251 -14.06 -10.31 16.20
C LYS A 251 -14.76 -9.50 15.10
N ARG A 252 -14.97 -10.11 13.93
CA ARG A 252 -15.69 -9.46 12.83
C ARG A 252 -17.18 -9.29 13.20
N ASP A 253 -17.76 -8.19 12.73
CA ASP A 253 -19.21 -8.00 12.78
C ASP A 253 -19.89 -9.01 11.83
N THR A 254 -20.95 -9.66 12.30
CA THR A 254 -21.67 -10.70 11.53
C THR A 254 -22.79 -10.13 10.66
N THR A 255 -23.16 -8.87 10.85
CA THR A 255 -24.22 -8.20 10.09
C THR A 255 -23.66 -7.29 9.00
N ALA A 256 -22.49 -6.68 9.25
CA ALA A 256 -21.80 -5.80 8.31
C ALA A 256 -20.31 -6.16 8.21
N PRO A 257 -19.96 -7.39 7.77
CA PRO A 257 -18.60 -7.91 7.85
C PRO A 257 -17.57 -7.15 7.01
N LEU A 258 -18.00 -6.39 6.01
CA LEU A 258 -17.13 -5.54 5.19
C LEU A 258 -16.56 -4.34 5.98
N TYR A 259 -17.19 -3.96 7.09
CA TYR A 259 -16.73 -2.85 7.92
C TYR A 259 -15.85 -3.31 9.10
N THR A 260 -15.47 -4.57 9.12
CA THR A 260 -14.61 -5.15 10.17
C THR A 260 -13.63 -6.19 9.61
N ILE A 261 -13.09 -5.92 8.43
CA ILE A 261 -12.15 -6.81 7.76
C ILE A 261 -10.87 -6.93 8.58
N ARG A 262 -10.46 -8.16 8.87
CA ARG A 262 -9.26 -8.43 9.69
C ARG A 262 -7.97 -8.16 8.92
N ARG A 263 -6.98 -7.65 9.66
CA ARG A 263 -5.59 -7.54 9.21
C ARG A 263 -4.66 -8.18 10.25
N MET A 264 -3.47 -8.56 9.84
CA MET A 264 -2.42 -9.05 10.73
C MET A 264 -1.27 -8.04 10.75
N ILE A 265 -0.95 -7.48 11.92
CA ILE A 265 0.28 -6.71 12.08
C ILE A 265 1.47 -7.63 11.84
N VAL A 266 2.44 -7.14 11.07
CA VAL A 266 3.75 -7.78 10.93
C VAL A 266 4.71 -7.12 11.91
N PRO A 267 5.04 -7.79 13.02
CA PRO A 267 5.93 -7.20 14.03
C PRO A 267 7.36 -7.13 13.51
N GLY A 268 8.11 -6.19 14.07
CA GLY A 268 9.55 -6.14 13.87
C GLY A 268 10.26 -7.38 14.41
N GLY A 269 11.37 -7.73 13.78
CA GLY A 269 12.17 -8.90 14.13
C GLY A 269 11.62 -10.24 13.64
N TRP A 270 10.50 -10.26 12.92
CA TRP A 270 10.06 -11.48 12.23
C TRP A 270 10.86 -11.69 10.96
N SER A 271 11.50 -12.86 10.85
CA SER A 271 12.05 -13.33 9.58
C SER A 271 10.94 -13.54 8.54
N ALA A 272 11.31 -13.59 7.27
CA ALA A 272 10.38 -13.87 6.18
C ALA A 272 9.58 -15.18 6.39
N ASN A 273 10.24 -16.24 6.87
CA ASN A 273 9.59 -17.52 7.15
C ASN A 273 8.61 -17.45 8.33
N GLN A 274 8.95 -16.70 9.38
CA GLN A 274 8.04 -16.48 10.51
C GLN A 274 6.80 -15.70 10.06
N MET A 275 6.97 -14.64 9.27
CA MET A 275 5.87 -13.88 8.70
C MET A 275 4.96 -14.78 7.86
N LEU A 276 5.52 -15.56 6.92
CA LEU A 276 4.74 -16.45 6.05
C LEU A 276 4.00 -17.53 6.83
N LYS A 277 4.64 -18.14 7.83
CA LYS A 277 4.01 -19.13 8.72
C LYS A 277 2.86 -18.52 9.52
N SER A 278 3.07 -17.36 10.11
CA SER A 278 2.07 -16.66 10.92
C SER A 278 0.90 -16.18 10.06
N MET A 279 1.18 -15.68 8.86
CA MET A 279 0.16 -15.30 7.87
C MET A 279 -0.73 -16.50 7.53
N LYS A 280 -0.13 -17.62 7.14
CA LYS A 280 -0.88 -18.85 6.83
C LYS A 280 -1.73 -19.31 8.02
N GLY A 281 -1.14 -19.36 9.22
CA GLY A 281 -1.86 -19.77 10.44
C GLY A 281 -3.01 -18.82 10.80
N SER A 282 -2.80 -17.50 10.67
CA SER A 282 -3.81 -16.49 11.01
C SER A 282 -5.02 -16.50 10.08
N PHE A 283 -4.86 -16.86 8.80
CA PHE A 283 -5.91 -16.82 7.79
C PHE A 283 -6.35 -18.20 7.26
N SER A 284 -5.84 -19.30 7.85
CA SER A 284 -6.21 -20.67 7.47
C SER A 284 -7.59 -21.10 7.99
N HIS A 285 -8.16 -20.42 8.97
CA HIS A 285 -9.47 -20.74 9.54
C HIS A 285 -10.56 -19.91 8.88
N ARG A 286 -11.64 -20.58 8.49
CA ARG A 286 -12.87 -20.01 7.95
C ARG A 286 -13.65 -19.25 9.03
#